data_effba880927c41ec75c987ae4b9dafdf
#
_entry.id   effba880927c41ec75c987ae4b9dafdf
#
_cell.length_a   1.000
_cell.length_b   1.000
_cell.length_c   1.000
_cell.angle_alpha   90.00
_cell.angle_beta   90.00
_cell.angle_gamma   90.00
#
_symmetry.space_group_name_H-M   'P 1'
#
loop_
_entity.id
_entity.type
_entity.pdbx_description
1 polymer ?
#
loop_
_entity_poly.entity_id
_entity_poly.type
_entity_poly.pdbx_seq_one_letter_code
_entity_poly.pdbx_strand_id
1 'polypeptide(L)'
;MITIRAYAPADLPALHAINEQGVPGVSRETPEDLAKWLSLSECLVAVGEDGQPVGFLNLVPPGTVAYTSDNLRWFEARGGNVNYVDRIAIDAPARGQRIGEALYQAVFAVCAGRYDAIGCEVNRLPPNPGSLRFHKRLGFEEVGGQAFVPGEKEVIYLERKL
;
A
#
# COMPACT_ATOMS: atom_id res chain seq x y z
N MET A 1 -12.19 9.44 -16.52
CA MET A 1 -10.77 9.73 -16.20
C MET A 1 -10.56 9.63 -14.69
N ILE A 2 -9.46 9.05 -14.25
CA ILE A 2 -9.14 8.91 -12.82
C ILE A 2 -8.28 10.09 -12.38
N THR A 3 -8.61 10.66 -11.24
CA THR A 3 -7.82 11.72 -10.59
C THR A 3 -7.18 11.17 -9.33
N ILE A 4 -5.90 11.45 -9.10
CA ILE A 4 -5.20 11.10 -7.85
C ILE A 4 -5.09 12.36 -7.00
N ARG A 5 -5.50 12.26 -5.74
CA ARG A 5 -5.42 13.36 -4.78
C ARG A 5 -5.10 12.85 -3.37
N ALA A 6 -4.80 13.78 -2.46
CA ALA A 6 -4.62 13.43 -1.06
C ALA A 6 -5.94 12.99 -0.41
N TYR A 7 -5.82 12.12 0.58
CA TYR A 7 -6.93 11.67 1.42
C TYR A 7 -7.57 12.86 2.17
N ALA A 8 -8.89 12.81 2.28
CA ALA A 8 -9.67 13.69 3.15
C ALA A 8 -10.54 12.84 4.09
N PRO A 9 -10.83 13.30 5.32
CA PRO A 9 -11.63 12.51 6.29
C PRO A 9 -12.97 12.04 5.75
N ALA A 10 -13.59 12.80 4.84
CA ALA A 10 -14.85 12.41 4.19
C ALA A 10 -14.74 11.17 3.32
N ASP A 11 -13.52 10.76 2.92
CA ASP A 11 -13.29 9.56 2.11
C ASP A 11 -13.39 8.27 2.93
N LEU A 12 -13.27 8.36 4.26
CA LEU A 12 -13.12 7.19 5.13
C LEU A 12 -14.17 6.09 4.90
N PRO A 13 -15.47 6.38 4.83
CA PRO A 13 -16.45 5.32 4.62
C PRO A 13 -16.22 4.53 3.32
N ALA A 14 -15.90 5.21 2.23
CA ALA A 14 -15.59 4.56 0.95
C ALA A 14 -14.28 3.76 1.02
N LEU A 15 -13.24 4.33 1.62
CA LEU A 15 -11.94 3.64 1.75
C LEU A 15 -12.04 2.42 2.66
N HIS A 16 -12.82 2.51 3.74
CA HIS A 16 -13.05 1.34 4.60
C HIS A 16 -13.75 0.20 3.84
N ALA A 17 -14.78 0.51 3.06
CA ALA A 17 -15.47 -0.48 2.23
C ALA A 17 -14.52 -1.11 1.19
N ILE A 18 -13.66 -0.31 0.57
CA ILE A 18 -12.65 -0.79 -0.38
C ILE A 18 -11.63 -1.68 0.33
N ASN A 19 -11.18 -1.30 1.51
CA ASN A 19 -10.24 -2.10 2.31
C ASN A 19 -10.80 -3.48 2.65
N GLU A 20 -12.06 -3.55 3.06
CA GLU A 20 -12.73 -4.83 3.37
C GLU A 20 -12.75 -5.78 2.18
N GLN A 21 -12.89 -5.27 0.96
CA GLN A 21 -12.84 -6.07 -0.26
C GLN A 21 -11.45 -6.69 -0.51
N GLY A 22 -10.40 -6.06 -0.01
CA GLY A 22 -9.02 -6.48 -0.22
C GLY A 22 -8.49 -7.53 0.76
N VAL A 23 -9.24 -7.82 1.83
CA VAL A 23 -8.85 -8.83 2.82
C VAL A 23 -8.87 -10.23 2.17
N PRO A 24 -7.84 -11.10 2.36
CA PRO A 24 -6.69 -10.99 3.27
C PRO A 24 -5.43 -10.36 2.65
N GLY A 25 -5.47 -9.87 1.43
CA GLY A 25 -4.32 -9.19 0.78
C GLY A 25 -3.90 -7.92 1.52
N VAL A 26 -4.85 -7.22 2.11
CA VAL A 26 -4.65 -6.18 3.13
C VAL A 26 -5.27 -6.64 4.45
N SER A 27 -4.80 -6.09 5.57
CA SER A 27 -5.36 -6.42 6.87
C SER A 27 -6.77 -5.81 7.04
N ARG A 28 -7.63 -6.53 7.75
CA ARG A 28 -8.94 -6.02 8.14
C ARG A 28 -8.76 -4.94 9.20
N GLU A 29 -9.51 -3.85 9.06
CA GLU A 29 -9.48 -2.72 9.99
C GLU A 29 -10.91 -2.30 10.35
N THR A 30 -11.09 -1.83 11.59
CA THR A 30 -12.29 -1.04 11.92
C THR A 30 -12.19 0.32 11.26
N PRO A 31 -13.32 1.06 11.05
CA PRO A 31 -13.23 2.43 10.54
C PRO A 31 -12.34 3.33 11.38
N GLU A 32 -12.40 3.20 12.71
CA GLU A 32 -11.61 3.99 13.65
C GLU A 32 -10.11 3.70 13.51
N ASP A 33 -9.73 2.42 13.42
CA ASP A 33 -8.33 2.04 13.25
C ASP A 33 -7.80 2.45 11.87
N LEU A 34 -8.61 2.29 10.82
CA LEU A 34 -8.21 2.75 9.49
C LEU A 34 -7.99 4.27 9.49
N ALA A 35 -8.89 5.05 10.10
CA ALA A 35 -8.72 6.49 10.23
C ALA A 35 -7.41 6.85 10.95
N LYS A 36 -7.07 6.12 12.01
CA LYS A 36 -5.81 6.30 12.75
C LYS A 36 -4.61 6.05 11.85
N TRP A 37 -4.60 4.92 11.14
CA TRP A 37 -3.47 4.58 10.26
C TRP A 37 -3.33 5.58 9.11
N LEU A 38 -4.42 6.01 8.50
CA LEU A 38 -4.37 7.00 7.43
C LEU A 38 -3.90 8.37 7.92
N SER A 39 -4.23 8.76 9.16
CA SER A 39 -3.76 10.02 9.76
C SER A 39 -2.25 10.03 10.05
N LEU A 40 -1.64 8.85 10.24
CA LEU A 40 -0.19 8.68 10.48
C LEU A 40 0.60 8.48 9.20
N SER A 41 -0.05 8.47 8.05
CA SER A 41 0.55 8.17 6.75
C SER A 41 0.23 9.25 5.73
N GLU A 42 0.94 9.23 4.61
CA GLU A 42 0.58 10.00 3.42
C GLU A 42 -0.28 9.10 2.54
N CYS A 43 -1.57 9.40 2.48
CA CYS A 43 -2.54 8.58 1.75
C CYS A 43 -2.95 9.28 0.45
N LEU A 44 -2.83 8.56 -0.66
CA LEU A 44 -3.30 8.98 -1.98
C LEU A 44 -4.59 8.24 -2.32
N VAL A 45 -5.56 8.97 -2.84
CA VAL A 45 -6.88 8.46 -3.22
C VAL A 45 -7.08 8.63 -4.71
N ALA A 46 -7.47 7.54 -5.37
CA ALA A 46 -7.92 7.56 -6.76
C ALA A 46 -9.43 7.81 -6.78
N VAL A 47 -9.85 8.81 -7.55
CA VAL A 47 -11.23 9.27 -7.62
C VAL A 47 -11.74 9.12 -9.05
N GLY A 48 -12.93 8.55 -9.21
CA GLY A 48 -13.60 8.40 -10.49
C GLY A 48 -14.24 9.70 -10.98
N GLU A 49 -14.83 9.64 -12.17
CA GLU A 49 -15.49 10.80 -12.80
C GLU A 49 -16.68 11.34 -11.99
N ASP A 50 -17.33 10.48 -11.23
CA ASP A 50 -18.43 10.81 -10.34
C ASP A 50 -17.97 11.45 -9.02
N GLY A 51 -16.67 11.64 -8.84
CA GLY A 51 -16.08 12.19 -7.62
C GLY A 51 -15.95 11.21 -6.46
N GLN A 52 -16.28 9.93 -6.67
CA GLN A 52 -16.20 8.92 -5.63
C GLN A 52 -14.84 8.22 -5.60
N PRO A 53 -14.30 7.90 -4.39
CA PRO A 53 -13.10 7.10 -4.29
C PRO A 53 -13.26 5.71 -4.92
N VAL A 54 -12.27 5.29 -5.70
CA VAL A 54 -12.24 3.97 -6.35
C VAL A 54 -10.99 3.18 -5.99
N GLY A 55 -10.10 3.76 -5.20
CA GLY A 55 -8.90 3.09 -4.72
C GLY A 55 -8.06 4.01 -3.85
N PHE A 56 -7.12 3.43 -3.12
CA PHE A 56 -6.20 4.21 -2.31
C PHE A 56 -4.89 3.45 -2.05
N LEU A 57 -3.88 4.20 -1.67
CA LEU A 57 -2.57 3.71 -1.27
C LEU A 57 -2.05 4.61 -0.16
N ASN A 58 -1.49 4.03 0.90
CA ASN A 58 -0.87 4.82 1.95
C ASN A 58 0.62 4.54 2.12
N LEU A 59 1.37 5.62 2.27
CA LEU A 59 2.82 5.63 2.49
C LEU A 59 3.13 5.94 3.94
N VAL A 60 4.03 5.17 4.53
CA VAL A 60 4.49 5.37 5.91
C VAL A 60 6.01 5.54 5.90
N PRO A 61 6.51 6.76 6.11
CA PRO A 61 7.95 6.99 6.10
C PRO A 61 8.66 6.32 7.28
N PRO A 62 9.95 5.97 7.12
CA PRO A 62 10.72 5.43 8.23
C PRO A 62 10.74 6.41 9.41
N GLY A 63 10.71 5.89 10.63
CA GLY A 63 10.66 6.71 11.84
C GLY A 63 9.26 7.07 12.34
N THR A 64 8.20 6.61 11.67
CA THR A 64 6.81 6.79 12.14
C THR A 64 6.52 5.79 13.27
N VAL A 65 6.96 6.13 14.46
CA VAL A 65 6.95 5.23 15.64
C VAL A 65 5.53 4.80 16.02
N ALA A 66 4.55 5.70 15.91
CA ALA A 66 3.16 5.42 16.25
C ALA A 66 2.47 4.45 15.29
N TYR A 67 3.04 4.23 14.12
CA TYR A 67 2.52 3.25 13.15
C TYR A 67 3.06 1.86 13.52
N THR A 68 2.21 1.02 14.11
CA THR A 68 2.62 -0.31 14.58
C THR A 68 2.55 -1.31 13.43
N SER A 69 3.70 -1.57 12.81
CA SER A 69 3.82 -2.49 11.68
C SER A 69 5.18 -3.18 11.72
N ASP A 70 5.16 -4.50 11.83
CA ASP A 70 6.38 -5.31 11.78
C ASP A 70 7.04 -5.21 10.39
N ASN A 71 6.25 -5.03 9.34
CA ASN A 71 6.75 -4.86 7.98
C ASN A 71 7.50 -3.53 7.83
N LEU A 72 6.96 -2.44 8.37
CA LEU A 72 7.67 -1.15 8.39
C LEU A 72 8.99 -1.29 9.15
N ARG A 73 8.98 -1.93 10.32
CA ARG A 73 10.19 -2.15 11.15
C ARG A 73 11.24 -2.98 10.41
N TRP A 74 10.81 -3.94 9.59
CA TRP A 74 11.72 -4.72 8.76
C TRP A 74 12.49 -3.84 7.78
N PHE A 75 11.80 -2.92 7.09
CA PHE A 75 12.45 -1.99 6.16
C PHE A 75 13.36 -1.00 6.90
N GLU A 76 12.96 -0.51 8.06
CA GLU A 76 13.81 0.36 8.89
C GLU A 76 15.10 -0.35 9.32
N ALA A 77 15.00 -1.60 9.76
CA ALA A 77 16.15 -2.41 10.18
C ALA A 77 17.09 -2.74 9.03
N ARG A 78 16.56 -2.91 7.81
CA ARG A 78 17.37 -3.13 6.61
C ARG A 78 18.26 -1.94 6.28
N GLY A 79 17.85 -0.74 6.67
CA GLY A 79 18.57 0.49 6.39
C GLY A 79 18.18 1.11 5.04
N GLY A 80 18.74 2.29 4.78
CA GLY A 80 18.35 3.11 3.63
C GLY A 80 17.12 3.96 3.95
N ASN A 81 16.82 4.89 3.06
CA ASN A 81 15.66 5.77 3.17
C ASN A 81 14.54 5.24 2.28
N VAL A 82 13.83 4.22 2.78
CA VAL A 82 12.76 3.52 2.08
C VAL A 82 11.41 3.99 2.60
N ASN A 83 10.57 4.52 1.71
CA ASN A 83 9.18 4.86 2.06
C ASN A 83 8.31 3.62 1.88
N TYR A 84 7.60 3.23 2.93
CA TYR A 84 6.86 1.97 2.98
C TYR A 84 5.41 2.16 2.56
N VAL A 85 4.95 1.35 1.60
CA VAL A 85 3.53 1.22 1.24
C VAL A 85 2.92 0.14 2.14
N ASP A 86 2.06 0.56 3.06
CA ASP A 86 1.38 -0.38 3.95
C ASP A 86 0.27 -1.14 3.22
N ARG A 87 -0.53 -0.43 2.42
CA ARG A 87 -1.60 -1.06 1.66
C ARG A 87 -1.92 -0.30 0.38
N ILE A 88 -2.39 -1.05 -0.61
CA ILE A 88 -3.03 -0.56 -1.82
C ILE A 88 -4.28 -1.39 -2.06
N ALA A 89 -5.41 -0.74 -2.28
CA ALA A 89 -6.67 -1.42 -2.51
C ALA A 89 -7.50 -0.68 -3.57
N ILE A 90 -8.12 -1.44 -4.45
CA ILE A 90 -8.92 -0.93 -5.56
C ILE A 90 -10.34 -1.49 -5.43
N ASP A 91 -11.33 -0.62 -5.59
CA ASP A 91 -12.74 -1.01 -5.60
C ASP A 91 -13.00 -2.07 -6.68
N ALA A 92 -13.71 -3.13 -6.34
CA ALA A 92 -13.89 -4.29 -7.21
C ALA A 92 -14.42 -3.92 -8.62
N PRO A 93 -15.45 -3.06 -8.76
CA PRO A 93 -15.93 -2.66 -10.09
C PRO A 93 -14.91 -1.88 -10.92
N ALA A 94 -13.92 -1.25 -10.27
CA ALA A 94 -12.92 -0.43 -10.94
C ALA A 94 -11.63 -1.20 -11.26
N ARG A 95 -11.52 -2.47 -10.88
CA ARG A 95 -10.34 -3.30 -11.18
C ARG A 95 -10.19 -3.50 -12.68
N GLY A 96 -8.94 -3.68 -13.13
CA GLY A 96 -8.63 -3.84 -14.55
C GLY A 96 -8.55 -2.52 -15.33
N GLN A 97 -8.70 -1.37 -14.69
CA GLN A 97 -8.63 -0.04 -15.29
C GLN A 97 -7.30 0.69 -15.03
N ARG A 98 -6.26 -0.05 -14.61
CA ARG A 98 -4.91 0.46 -14.35
C ARG A 98 -4.84 1.52 -13.23
N ILE A 99 -5.78 1.49 -12.29
CA ILE A 99 -5.84 2.45 -11.17
C ILE A 99 -4.67 2.24 -10.22
N GLY A 100 -4.32 0.99 -9.92
CA GLY A 100 -3.15 0.67 -9.09
C GLY A 100 -1.86 1.20 -9.69
N GLU A 101 -1.69 1.10 -11.00
CA GLU A 101 -0.55 1.68 -11.71
C GLU A 101 -0.53 3.19 -11.58
N ALA A 102 -1.68 3.86 -11.76
CA ALA A 102 -1.79 5.31 -11.62
C ALA A 102 -1.42 5.79 -10.21
N LEU A 103 -1.87 5.07 -9.17
CA LEU A 103 -1.49 5.34 -7.78
C LEU A 103 0.03 5.23 -7.58
N TYR A 104 0.65 4.16 -8.08
CA TYR A 104 2.10 4.00 -7.96
C TYR A 104 2.89 5.03 -8.76
N GLN A 105 2.43 5.42 -9.95
CA GLN A 105 3.09 6.49 -10.71
C GLN A 105 3.08 7.82 -9.94
N ALA A 106 1.97 8.13 -9.25
CA ALA A 106 1.89 9.29 -8.38
C ALA A 106 2.86 9.18 -7.20
N VAL A 107 2.99 7.99 -6.58
CA VAL A 107 3.95 7.72 -5.51
C VAL A 107 5.39 7.96 -5.98
N PHE A 108 5.76 7.41 -7.13
CA PHE A 108 7.10 7.56 -7.66
C PHE A 108 7.44 9.03 -7.94
N ALA A 109 6.49 9.79 -8.49
CA ALA A 109 6.68 11.21 -8.74
C ALA A 109 6.86 12.03 -7.46
N VAL A 110 6.05 11.76 -6.43
CA VAL A 110 6.11 12.45 -5.14
C VAL A 110 7.38 12.12 -4.37
N CYS A 111 7.85 10.88 -4.45
CA CYS A 111 8.98 10.39 -3.66
C CYS A 111 10.34 10.56 -4.35
N ALA A 112 10.37 10.84 -5.64
CA ALA A 112 11.62 11.04 -6.39
C ALA A 112 12.46 12.17 -5.77
N GLY A 113 13.74 11.89 -5.49
CA GLY A 113 14.66 12.84 -4.86
C GLY A 113 14.46 13.00 -3.35
N ARG A 114 13.45 12.37 -2.76
CA ARG A 114 13.17 12.41 -1.31
C ARG A 114 13.50 11.09 -0.61
N TYR A 115 13.37 9.97 -1.31
CA TYR A 115 13.62 8.63 -0.80
C TYR A 115 14.47 7.85 -1.79
N ASP A 116 15.17 6.83 -1.29
CA ASP A 116 16.02 5.97 -2.13
C ASP A 116 15.19 4.90 -2.86
N ALA A 117 14.12 4.45 -2.22
CA ALA A 117 13.26 3.38 -2.73
C ALA A 117 11.87 3.43 -2.11
N ILE A 118 10.95 2.73 -2.76
CA ILE A 118 9.62 2.37 -2.22
C ILE A 118 9.65 0.91 -1.84
N GLY A 119 9.19 0.59 -0.62
CA GLY A 119 9.08 -0.78 -0.12
C GLY A 119 7.64 -1.21 0.10
N CYS A 120 7.36 -2.48 -0.05
CA CYS A 120 6.07 -3.07 0.30
C CYS A 120 6.23 -4.56 0.58
N GLU A 121 5.17 -5.21 1.06
CA GLU A 121 5.11 -6.66 1.17
C GLU A 121 3.96 -7.23 0.35
N VAL A 122 4.13 -8.47 -0.07
CA VAL A 122 3.08 -9.28 -0.71
C VAL A 122 3.02 -10.62 0.02
N ASN A 123 1.82 -11.11 0.28
CA ASN A 123 1.66 -12.40 0.94
C ASN A 123 2.22 -13.53 0.07
N ARG A 124 3.13 -14.32 0.67
CA ARG A 124 3.54 -15.61 0.13
C ARG A 124 2.54 -16.69 0.53
N LEU A 125 2.09 -16.64 1.80
CA LEU A 125 1.04 -17.48 2.35
C LEU A 125 0.07 -16.61 3.16
N PRO A 126 -1.25 -16.67 2.91
CA PRO A 126 -1.83 -17.29 1.72
C PRO A 126 -1.33 -16.62 0.44
N PRO A 127 -1.14 -17.35 -0.66
CA PRO A 127 -0.49 -16.81 -1.85
C PRO A 127 -1.32 -15.72 -2.53
N ASN A 128 -0.63 -14.67 -3.00
CA ASN A 128 -1.22 -13.57 -3.77
C ASN A 128 -0.41 -13.35 -5.06
N PRO A 129 -0.46 -14.29 -6.02
CA PRO A 129 0.37 -14.24 -7.21
C PRO A 129 0.05 -13.06 -8.13
N GLY A 130 -1.20 -12.60 -8.14
CA GLY A 130 -1.62 -11.43 -8.93
C GLY A 130 -0.94 -10.15 -8.45
N SER A 131 -0.91 -9.94 -7.14
CA SER A 131 -0.22 -8.79 -6.54
C SER A 131 1.28 -8.85 -6.78
N LEU A 132 1.89 -10.03 -6.67
CA LEU A 132 3.31 -10.20 -6.91
C LEU A 132 3.67 -9.84 -8.37
N ARG A 133 2.91 -10.34 -9.35
CA ARG A 133 3.10 -10.00 -10.77
C ARG A 133 2.92 -8.51 -11.04
N PHE A 134 1.90 -7.91 -10.44
CA PHE A 134 1.61 -6.49 -10.57
C PHE A 134 2.80 -5.64 -10.12
N HIS A 135 3.32 -5.91 -8.92
CA HIS A 135 4.46 -5.16 -8.38
C HIS A 135 5.73 -5.38 -9.19
N LYS A 136 6.00 -6.60 -9.63
CA LYS A 136 7.17 -6.89 -10.48
C LYS A 136 7.13 -6.13 -11.81
N ARG A 137 5.95 -6.01 -12.41
CA ARG A 137 5.80 -5.20 -13.64
C ARG A 137 6.12 -3.71 -13.42
N LEU A 138 5.92 -3.20 -12.19
CA LEU A 138 6.26 -1.82 -11.84
C LEU A 138 7.73 -1.63 -11.47
N GLY A 139 8.55 -2.68 -11.55
CA GLY A 139 9.98 -2.62 -11.26
C GLY A 139 10.38 -2.97 -9.83
N PHE A 140 9.46 -3.51 -9.04
CA PHE A 140 9.78 -4.01 -7.71
C PHE A 140 10.58 -5.31 -7.80
N GLU A 141 11.58 -5.44 -6.95
CA GLU A 141 12.42 -6.61 -6.82
C GLU A 141 12.31 -7.20 -5.42
N GLU A 142 12.38 -8.53 -5.32
CA GLU A 142 12.34 -9.24 -4.05
C GLU A 142 13.63 -9.01 -3.26
N VAL A 143 13.52 -8.56 -2.01
CA VAL A 143 14.66 -8.23 -1.16
C VAL A 143 14.68 -9.00 0.15
N GLY A 144 13.65 -9.78 0.44
CA GLY A 144 13.60 -10.61 1.64
C GLY A 144 12.21 -11.18 1.89
N GLY A 145 12.00 -11.67 3.09
CA GLY A 145 10.72 -12.22 3.51
C GLY A 145 10.69 -12.44 5.01
N GLN A 146 9.50 -12.74 5.51
CA GLN A 146 9.28 -13.06 6.93
C GLN A 146 8.13 -14.05 7.07
N ALA A 147 8.31 -15.04 7.94
CA ALA A 147 7.26 -15.96 8.33
C ALA A 147 6.73 -15.53 9.70
N PHE A 148 5.52 -14.97 9.75
CA PHE A 148 4.86 -14.59 11.01
C PHE A 148 4.31 -15.82 11.71
N VAL A 149 3.66 -16.72 10.93
CA VAL A 149 3.24 -18.05 11.37
C VAL A 149 3.73 -19.00 10.26
N PRO A 150 4.86 -19.73 10.49
CA PRO A 150 5.44 -20.59 9.48
C PRO A 150 4.42 -21.58 8.90
N GLY A 151 4.32 -21.63 7.58
CA GLY A 151 3.37 -22.48 6.86
C GLY A 151 1.94 -21.92 6.78
N GLU A 152 1.64 -20.80 7.45
CA GLU A 152 0.30 -20.20 7.46
C GLU A 152 0.30 -18.75 7.03
N LYS A 153 1.18 -17.91 7.59
CA LYS A 153 1.29 -16.50 7.26
C LYS A 153 2.75 -16.11 7.01
N GLU A 154 3.08 -15.88 5.76
CA GLU A 154 4.40 -15.47 5.31
C GLU A 154 4.28 -14.36 4.28
N VAL A 155 5.24 -13.44 4.30
CA VAL A 155 5.31 -12.31 3.36
C VAL A 155 6.63 -12.31 2.60
N ILE A 156 6.59 -11.74 1.39
CA ILE A 156 7.75 -11.40 0.58
C ILE A 156 7.90 -9.88 0.63
N TYR A 157 9.11 -9.39 0.90
CA TYR A 157 9.42 -7.96 0.85
C TYR A 157 9.96 -7.58 -0.52
N LEU A 158 9.44 -6.48 -1.05
CA LEU A 158 9.77 -5.95 -2.36
C LEU A 158 10.25 -4.50 -2.24
N GLU A 159 11.23 -4.12 -3.06
CA GLU A 159 11.69 -2.74 -3.17
C GLU A 159 11.77 -2.31 -4.63
N ARG A 160 11.38 -1.07 -4.88
CA ARG A 160 11.61 -0.40 -6.16
C ARG A 160 12.45 0.83 -5.93
N LYS A 161 13.63 0.87 -6.52
CA LYS A 161 14.53 2.03 -6.46
C LYS A 161 13.95 3.20 -7.23
N LEU A 162 14.12 4.39 -6.67
CA LEU A 162 13.67 5.64 -7.28
C LEU A 162 14.78 6.30 -8.10
#